data_658255e91d2c1726a39be7d6d8d14f42
#
_entry.id   658255e91d2c1726a39be7d6d8d14f42
#
_cell.length_a   1.000
_cell.length_b   1.000
_cell.length_c   1.000
_cell.angle_alpha   90.00
_cell.angle_beta   90.00
_cell.angle_gamma   90.00
#
_symmetry.space_group_name_H-M   'P 1'
#
loop_
_entity.id
_entity.type
_entity.pdbx_description
1 polymer ?
#
loop_
_entity_poly.entity_id
_entity_poly.type
_entity_poly.pdbx_seq_one_letter_code
_entity_poly.pdbx_strand_id
1 'polypeptide(L)'
;GQFYEVSNRFMSMPSARNRIYGIQLYKYDIIGILHWGYNFYNSQFSIEHINPYEVTDAGNAFPSGDPFLVYPGADRCPEESIRMMVHYEALTDLRALELLESLTSKEYVMELIEGDLAEPITFKKYPKSDMYLLTLRNKVNREIAKRM
;
A
#
# COMPACT_ATOMS: atom_id res chain seq x y z
N GLY A 1 -12.26 4.16 -3.30
CA GLY A 1 -12.82 5.43 -2.88
C GLY A 1 -11.80 6.37 -2.25
N GLN A 2 -12.13 7.64 -2.21
CA GLN A 2 -11.27 8.72 -1.72
C GLN A 2 -11.45 8.92 -0.20
N PHE A 3 -11.42 7.83 0.57
CA PHE A 3 -11.63 7.87 2.00
C PHE A 3 -10.32 7.93 2.78
N TYR A 4 -10.21 8.86 3.70
CA TYR A 4 -9.02 9.05 4.53
C TYR A 4 -8.89 8.06 5.68
N GLU A 5 -9.98 7.43 6.11
CA GLU A 5 -9.96 6.43 7.20
C GLU A 5 -9.42 5.06 6.77
N VAL A 6 -9.42 4.75 5.48
CA VAL A 6 -8.86 3.50 4.93
C VAL A 6 -7.42 3.68 4.45
N SER A 7 -6.71 2.59 4.23
CA SER A 7 -5.43 2.60 3.51
C SER A 7 -5.60 3.23 2.12
N ASN A 8 -4.74 4.17 1.76
CA ASN A 8 -4.77 4.83 0.46
C ASN A 8 -3.38 5.40 0.13
N ARG A 9 -3.22 5.98 -1.07
CA ARG A 9 -1.96 6.45 -1.63
C ARG A 9 -1.83 7.96 -1.69
N PHE A 10 -2.58 8.68 -0.88
CA PHE A 10 -2.52 10.14 -0.83
C PHE A 10 -1.17 10.63 -0.32
N MET A 11 -0.67 11.72 -0.85
CA MET A 11 0.59 12.34 -0.41
C MET A 11 0.56 12.74 1.07
N SER A 12 -0.62 13.07 1.60
CA SER A 12 -0.82 13.41 3.00
C SER A 12 -0.83 12.20 3.96
N MET A 13 -0.83 10.97 3.43
CA MET A 13 -0.81 9.77 4.27
C MET A 13 0.62 9.30 4.53
N PRO A 14 0.99 9.02 5.79
CA PRO A 14 2.24 8.36 6.11
C PRO A 14 2.39 7.02 5.38
N SER A 15 3.63 6.65 5.02
CA SER A 15 3.95 5.43 4.26
C SER A 15 3.40 4.15 4.91
N ALA A 16 3.38 4.06 6.24
CA ALA A 16 2.77 2.92 6.95
C ALA A 16 1.29 2.73 6.60
N ARG A 17 0.54 3.82 6.43
CA ARG A 17 -0.86 3.78 6.02
C ARG A 17 -1.06 3.42 4.55
N ASN A 18 -0.06 3.65 3.73
CA ASN A 18 -0.06 3.16 2.35
C ASN A 18 0.30 1.67 2.30
N ARG A 19 1.29 1.23 3.10
CA ARG A 19 1.84 -0.12 3.07
C ARG A 19 0.92 -1.19 3.67
N ILE A 20 0.10 -0.84 4.65
CA ILE A 20 -0.74 -1.80 5.41
C ILE A 20 -1.69 -2.62 4.52
N TYR A 21 -2.03 -2.12 3.32
CA TYR A 21 -2.96 -2.83 2.45
C TYR A 21 -2.45 -4.22 2.04
N GLY A 22 -1.13 -4.47 2.00
CA GLY A 22 -0.58 -5.81 1.76
C GLY A 22 -1.04 -6.82 2.81
N ILE A 23 -1.07 -6.41 4.08
CA ILE A 23 -1.61 -7.22 5.19
C ILE A 23 -3.12 -7.42 5.05
N GLN A 24 -3.84 -6.36 4.64
CA GLN A 24 -5.29 -6.43 4.42
C GLN A 24 -5.63 -7.35 3.25
N LEU A 25 -4.88 -7.32 2.15
CA LEU A 25 -5.04 -8.25 1.03
C LEU A 25 -4.88 -9.70 1.50
N TYR A 26 -3.81 -9.98 2.27
CA TYR A 26 -3.55 -11.30 2.82
C TYR A 26 -4.69 -11.78 3.73
N LYS A 27 -5.07 -10.94 4.70
CA LYS A 27 -6.09 -11.30 5.69
C LYS A 27 -7.43 -11.68 5.07
N TYR A 28 -7.85 -10.92 4.05
CA TYR A 28 -9.17 -11.06 3.42
C TYR A 28 -9.15 -11.88 2.13
N ASP A 29 -8.05 -12.56 1.84
CA ASP A 29 -7.87 -13.40 0.65
C ASP A 29 -8.19 -12.66 -0.66
N ILE A 30 -7.79 -11.39 -0.73
CA ILE A 30 -8.03 -10.54 -1.89
C ILE A 30 -6.92 -10.77 -2.90
N ILE A 31 -7.26 -11.35 -4.05
CA ILE A 31 -6.32 -11.75 -5.09
C ILE A 31 -5.92 -10.63 -6.05
N GLY A 32 -6.56 -9.48 -5.96
CA GLY A 32 -6.22 -8.33 -6.79
C GLY A 32 -6.90 -7.06 -6.37
N ILE A 33 -6.28 -5.94 -6.69
CA ILE A 33 -6.82 -4.60 -6.48
C ILE A 33 -6.68 -3.79 -7.77
N LEU A 34 -7.57 -2.85 -7.94
CA LEU A 34 -7.45 -1.84 -8.98
C LEU A 34 -7.45 -0.46 -8.34
N HIS A 35 -6.50 0.36 -8.76
CA HIS A 35 -6.52 1.79 -8.50
C HIS A 35 -6.53 2.53 -9.84
N TRP A 36 -7.43 3.50 -9.98
CA TRP A 36 -7.68 4.19 -11.24
C TRP A 36 -6.51 5.08 -11.69
N GLY A 37 -5.82 5.72 -10.73
CA GLY A 37 -4.80 6.72 -11.00
C GLY A 37 -3.38 6.16 -10.93
N TYR A 38 -2.81 5.79 -12.06
CA TYR A 38 -1.39 5.44 -12.19
C TYR A 38 -0.56 6.60 -12.73
N ASN A 39 -1.02 7.21 -13.83
CA ASN A 39 -0.37 8.31 -14.55
C ASN A 39 -1.38 9.27 -15.17
N PHE A 40 -2.42 9.60 -14.43
CA PHE A 40 -3.45 10.53 -14.89
C PHE A 40 -2.98 11.97 -14.69
N TYR A 41 -2.46 12.58 -15.76
CA TYR A 41 -1.91 13.95 -15.77
C TYR A 41 -2.88 14.93 -16.44
N ASN A 42 -4.12 14.89 -16.02
CA ASN A 42 -5.16 15.78 -16.53
C ASN A 42 -6.00 16.35 -15.37
N SER A 43 -6.66 17.46 -15.63
CA SER A 43 -7.74 17.91 -14.77
C SER A 43 -8.93 16.95 -14.78
N GLN A 44 -9.85 17.14 -13.86
CA GLN A 44 -11.06 16.33 -13.80
C GLN A 44 -11.79 16.30 -15.17
N PHE A 45 -12.29 15.12 -15.54
CA PHE A 45 -12.92 14.87 -16.85
C PHE A 45 -11.97 15.04 -18.05
N SER A 46 -10.67 15.11 -17.83
CA SER A 46 -9.64 15.28 -18.88
C SER A 46 -9.85 16.53 -19.73
N ILE A 47 -10.30 17.63 -19.11
CA ILE A 47 -10.56 18.89 -19.81
C ILE A 47 -9.25 19.50 -20.30
N GLU A 48 -8.19 19.46 -19.49
CA GLU A 48 -6.88 19.99 -19.84
C GLU A 48 -5.76 19.09 -19.29
N HIS A 49 -4.61 19.16 -19.93
CA HIS A 49 -3.40 18.50 -19.45
C HIS A 49 -2.76 19.34 -18.34
N ILE A 50 -2.29 18.69 -17.28
CA ILE A 50 -1.64 19.34 -16.15
C ILE A 50 -0.20 18.85 -15.96
N ASN A 51 0.64 19.70 -15.36
CA ASN A 51 1.96 19.29 -14.90
C ASN A 51 1.86 18.66 -13.49
N PRO A 52 2.08 17.34 -13.33
CA PRO A 52 1.93 16.67 -12.03
C PRO A 52 2.99 17.09 -11.00
N TYR A 53 4.05 17.75 -11.40
CA TYR A 53 5.03 18.33 -10.48
C TYR A 53 4.53 19.62 -9.80
N GLU A 54 3.52 20.28 -10.36
CA GLU A 54 2.94 21.51 -9.86
C GLU A 54 1.52 21.31 -9.31
N VAL A 55 0.72 20.49 -10.01
CA VAL A 55 -0.68 20.23 -9.66
C VAL A 55 -0.86 18.75 -9.35
N THR A 56 -1.04 18.41 -8.09
CA THR A 56 -1.03 17.02 -7.59
C THR A 56 -2.41 16.41 -7.35
N ASP A 57 -3.47 17.19 -7.57
CA ASP A 57 -4.86 16.88 -7.18
C ASP A 57 -5.86 17.00 -8.35
N ALA A 58 -5.35 17.01 -9.59
CA ALA A 58 -6.13 17.17 -10.81
C ALA A 58 -6.99 18.47 -10.84
N GLY A 59 -6.44 19.57 -10.33
CA GLY A 59 -7.14 20.84 -10.26
C GLY A 59 -8.21 20.89 -9.15
N ASN A 60 -7.85 20.48 -7.97
CA ASN A 60 -8.71 20.38 -6.76
C ASN A 60 -9.86 19.35 -6.86
N ALA A 61 -9.77 18.40 -7.79
CA ALA A 61 -10.82 17.40 -7.99
C ALA A 61 -10.65 16.16 -7.09
N PHE A 62 -9.40 15.83 -6.71
CA PHE A 62 -9.07 14.62 -5.96
C PHE A 62 -8.08 14.94 -4.82
N PRO A 63 -7.95 14.06 -3.82
CA PRO A 63 -6.87 14.19 -2.84
C PRO A 63 -5.51 14.16 -3.53
N SER A 64 -4.57 14.97 -3.03
CA SER A 64 -3.23 15.09 -3.59
C SER A 64 -2.55 13.73 -3.75
N GLY A 65 -2.09 13.42 -4.95
CA GLY A 65 -1.44 12.18 -5.31
C GLY A 65 -2.36 11.01 -5.67
N ASP A 66 -3.67 11.14 -5.52
CA ASP A 66 -4.63 10.10 -5.95
C ASP A 66 -4.58 9.85 -7.48
N PRO A 67 -4.40 10.87 -8.34
CA PRO A 67 -4.38 10.70 -9.80
C PRO A 67 -3.17 9.93 -10.33
N PHE A 68 -2.05 9.88 -9.62
CA PHE A 68 -0.83 9.26 -10.16
C PHE A 68 0.11 8.71 -9.09
N LEU A 69 0.85 7.67 -9.45
CA LEU A 69 1.93 7.05 -8.66
C LEU A 69 3.31 7.28 -9.26
N VAL A 70 3.37 7.58 -10.55
CA VAL A 70 4.62 7.89 -11.27
C VAL A 70 4.54 9.28 -11.88
N TYR A 71 5.69 9.85 -12.19
CA TYR A 71 5.83 11.15 -12.83
C TYR A 71 6.34 10.99 -14.25
N PRO A 72 6.07 11.93 -15.16
CA PRO A 72 6.62 11.90 -16.51
C PRO A 72 8.10 12.30 -16.48
N GLY A 73 8.99 11.39 -16.77
CA GLY A 73 10.42 11.67 -16.89
C GLY A 73 10.78 12.34 -18.21
N ALA A 74 11.93 13.05 -18.23
CA ALA A 74 12.40 13.80 -19.38
C ALA A 74 12.71 12.93 -20.62
N ASP A 75 13.07 11.68 -20.41
CA ASP A 75 13.40 10.70 -21.44
C ASP A 75 12.19 9.82 -21.88
N ARG A 76 10.98 10.23 -21.51
CA ARG A 76 9.72 9.48 -21.68
C ARG A 76 9.62 8.20 -20.85
N CYS A 77 10.55 7.95 -19.93
CA CYS A 77 10.42 6.91 -18.93
C CYS A 77 9.67 7.43 -17.70
N PRO A 78 8.91 6.59 -17.00
CA PRO A 78 8.26 7.01 -15.77
C PRO A 78 9.29 7.22 -14.66
N GLU A 79 9.16 8.30 -13.89
CA GLU A 79 9.88 8.50 -12.65
C GLU A 79 9.04 7.98 -11.48
N GLU A 80 9.60 7.06 -10.70
CA GLU A 80 8.89 6.42 -9.60
C GLU A 80 8.76 7.39 -8.41
N SER A 81 7.57 7.46 -7.84
CA SER A 81 7.37 8.14 -6.56
C SER A 81 7.70 7.22 -5.39
N ILE A 82 7.99 7.80 -4.23
CA ILE A 82 8.15 7.02 -3.00
C ILE A 82 6.89 6.19 -2.68
N ARG A 83 5.71 6.64 -3.07
CA ARG A 83 4.45 5.91 -2.90
C ARG A 83 4.39 4.65 -3.76
N MET A 84 5.00 4.68 -4.95
CA MET A 84 5.17 3.50 -5.80
C MET A 84 6.08 2.46 -5.13
N MET A 85 7.18 2.90 -4.52
CA MET A 85 8.09 2.03 -3.77
C MET A 85 7.41 1.41 -2.55
N VAL A 86 6.62 2.20 -1.82
CA VAL A 86 5.82 1.72 -0.67
C VAL A 86 4.76 0.70 -1.12
N HIS A 87 4.18 0.89 -2.30
CA HIS A 87 3.25 -0.06 -2.90
C HIS A 87 3.94 -1.41 -3.21
N TYR A 88 5.13 -1.35 -3.79
CA TYR A 88 5.95 -2.53 -4.01
C TYR A 88 6.27 -3.28 -2.70
N GLU A 89 6.62 -2.55 -1.64
CA GLU A 89 6.88 -3.13 -0.31
C GLU A 89 5.63 -3.83 0.26
N ALA A 90 4.44 -3.26 0.09
CA ALA A 90 3.19 -3.88 0.53
C ALA A 90 2.92 -5.22 -0.18
N LEU A 91 3.17 -5.29 -1.48
CA LEU A 91 3.05 -6.54 -2.25
C LEU A 91 4.13 -7.55 -1.87
N THR A 92 5.31 -7.08 -1.48
CA THR A 92 6.39 -7.94 -0.97
C THR A 92 6.05 -8.50 0.41
N ASP A 93 5.36 -7.73 1.25
CA ASP A 93 4.82 -8.22 2.53
C ASP A 93 3.77 -9.31 2.30
N LEU A 94 2.82 -9.10 1.37
CA LEU A 94 1.83 -10.10 0.98
C LEU A 94 2.50 -11.42 0.58
N ARG A 95 3.47 -11.37 -0.32
CA ARG A 95 4.22 -12.57 -0.78
C ARG A 95 4.96 -13.29 0.35
N ALA A 96 5.53 -12.53 1.29
CA ALA A 96 6.20 -13.12 2.45
C ALA A 96 5.22 -13.83 3.39
N LEU A 97 4.02 -13.28 3.58
CA LEU A 97 2.96 -13.91 4.37
C LEU A 97 2.45 -15.19 3.69
N GLU A 98 2.21 -15.16 2.38
CA GLU A 98 1.83 -16.33 1.58
C GLU A 98 2.90 -17.43 1.64
N LEU A 99 4.18 -17.07 1.54
CA LEU A 99 5.28 -18.03 1.68
C LEU A 99 5.29 -18.64 3.08
N LEU A 100 5.16 -17.83 4.13
CA LEU A 100 5.12 -18.36 5.49
C LEU A 100 3.90 -19.26 5.72
N GLU A 101 2.73 -18.91 5.17
CA GLU A 101 1.54 -19.75 5.21
C GLU A 101 1.80 -21.12 4.56
N SER A 102 2.45 -21.16 3.40
CA SER A 102 2.80 -22.42 2.72
C SER A 102 3.75 -23.32 3.53
N LEU A 103 4.52 -22.73 4.45
CA LEU A 103 5.44 -23.44 5.36
C LEU A 103 4.81 -23.77 6.73
N THR A 104 3.63 -23.22 7.02
CA THR A 104 2.96 -23.32 8.32
C THR A 104 1.44 -23.52 8.14
N SER A 105 0.65 -22.51 8.50
CA SER A 105 -0.78 -22.42 8.24
C SER A 105 -1.26 -20.98 8.26
N LYS A 106 -2.48 -20.74 7.73
CA LYS A 106 -3.16 -19.44 7.79
C LYS A 106 -3.33 -18.94 9.22
N GLU A 107 -3.72 -19.83 10.13
CA GLU A 107 -3.95 -19.51 11.55
C GLU A 107 -2.65 -19.02 12.21
N TYR A 108 -1.53 -19.69 11.92
CA TYR A 108 -0.21 -19.30 12.45
C TYR A 108 0.19 -17.90 11.98
N VAL A 109 0.01 -17.62 10.69
CA VAL A 109 0.34 -16.30 10.13
C VAL A 109 -0.59 -15.24 10.69
N MET A 110 -1.89 -15.52 10.83
CA MET A 110 -2.84 -14.57 11.42
C MET A 110 -2.54 -14.29 12.89
N GLU A 111 -2.06 -15.25 13.65
CA GLU A 111 -1.60 -15.03 15.02
C GLU A 111 -0.37 -14.11 15.08
N LEU A 112 0.57 -14.23 14.13
CA LEU A 112 1.69 -13.29 14.03
C LEU A 112 1.25 -11.86 13.67
N ILE A 113 0.20 -11.73 12.86
CA ILE A 113 -0.34 -10.45 12.44
C ILE A 113 -1.12 -9.78 13.58
N GLU A 114 -2.00 -10.50 14.27
CA GLU A 114 -3.01 -9.93 15.15
C GLU A 114 -2.86 -10.30 16.63
N GLY A 115 -2.06 -11.29 16.97
CA GLY A 115 -1.99 -11.81 18.35
C GLY A 115 -1.61 -10.81 19.42
N ASP A 116 -0.80 -9.79 19.05
CA ASP A 116 -0.40 -8.71 19.96
C ASP A 116 -1.33 -7.46 19.85
N LEU A 117 -2.37 -7.48 19.01
CA LEU A 117 -3.26 -6.34 18.80
C LEU A 117 -4.47 -6.38 19.72
N ALA A 118 -4.91 -5.20 20.19
CA ALA A 118 -6.13 -5.08 20.98
C ALA A 118 -7.42 -5.35 20.18
N GLU A 119 -7.39 -5.11 18.87
CA GLU A 119 -8.53 -5.32 17.97
C GLU A 119 -8.03 -5.93 16.65
N PRO A 120 -8.84 -6.77 15.99
CA PRO A 120 -8.51 -7.31 14.67
C PRO A 120 -8.37 -6.19 13.62
N ILE A 121 -7.47 -6.41 12.65
CA ILE A 121 -7.30 -5.50 11.52
C ILE A 121 -8.55 -5.52 10.64
N THR A 122 -9.05 -4.32 10.32
CA THR A 122 -10.08 -4.11 9.31
C THR A 122 -9.59 -3.09 8.27
N PHE A 123 -10.42 -2.77 7.27
CA PHE A 123 -10.06 -1.71 6.33
C PHE A 123 -9.97 -0.32 6.96
N LYS A 124 -10.67 -0.06 8.08
CA LYS A 124 -10.66 1.23 8.79
C LYS A 124 -9.84 1.21 10.07
N LYS A 125 -9.79 0.06 10.76
CA LYS A 125 -9.05 -0.12 12.00
C LYS A 125 -7.82 -0.98 11.73
N TYR A 126 -6.65 -0.40 11.91
CA TYR A 126 -5.36 -1.06 11.72
C TYR A 126 -4.25 -0.25 12.40
N PRO A 127 -3.11 -0.87 12.75
CA PRO A 127 -1.96 -0.15 13.28
C PRO A 127 -1.45 0.89 12.27
N LYS A 128 -1.29 2.13 12.70
CA LYS A 128 -0.81 3.25 11.86
C LYS A 128 0.69 3.51 12.03
N SER A 129 1.34 2.77 12.91
CA SER A 129 2.78 2.88 13.18
C SER A 129 3.58 2.11 12.13
N ASP A 130 4.64 2.73 11.62
CA ASP A 130 5.66 2.08 10.79
C ASP A 130 6.37 0.95 11.54
N MET A 131 6.60 1.10 12.84
CA MET A 131 7.23 0.07 13.68
C MET A 131 6.45 -1.24 13.70
N TYR A 132 5.12 -1.20 13.62
CA TYR A 132 4.31 -2.41 13.52
C TYR A 132 4.70 -3.24 12.27
N LEU A 133 4.70 -2.60 11.09
CA LEU A 133 5.00 -3.26 9.82
C LEU A 133 6.43 -3.80 9.78
N LEU A 134 7.40 -3.01 10.24
CA LEU A 134 8.81 -3.42 10.29
C LEU A 134 9.03 -4.59 11.25
N THR A 135 8.38 -4.56 12.42
CA THR A 135 8.45 -5.64 13.40
C THR A 135 7.81 -6.91 12.88
N LEU A 136 6.62 -6.81 12.30
CA LEU A 136 5.92 -7.93 11.69
C LEU A 136 6.76 -8.57 10.58
N ARG A 137 7.30 -7.76 9.65
CA ARG A 137 8.14 -8.25 8.57
C ARG A 137 9.38 -8.99 9.10
N ASN A 138 10.02 -8.46 10.12
CA ASN A 138 11.16 -9.13 10.76
C ASN A 138 10.75 -10.47 11.40
N LYS A 139 9.61 -10.53 12.09
CA LYS A 139 9.06 -11.79 12.63
C LYS A 139 8.84 -12.81 11.50
N VAL A 140 8.13 -12.41 10.44
CA VAL A 140 7.85 -13.24 9.27
C VAL A 140 9.12 -13.78 8.63
N ASN A 141 10.10 -12.93 8.35
CA ASN A 141 11.38 -13.35 7.75
C ASN A 141 12.14 -14.35 8.63
N ARG A 142 12.16 -14.16 9.95
CA ARG A 142 12.78 -15.11 10.89
C ARG A 142 12.07 -16.46 10.88
N GLU A 143 10.76 -16.46 10.83
CA GLU A 143 9.96 -17.70 10.81
C GLU A 143 10.14 -18.46 9.51
N ILE A 144 10.26 -17.78 8.37
CA ILE A 144 10.59 -18.39 7.07
C ILE A 144 12.00 -19.01 7.15
N ALA A 145 13.00 -18.23 7.62
CA ALA A 145 14.38 -18.70 7.69
C ALA A 145 14.61 -19.91 8.60
N LYS A 146 13.74 -20.14 9.61
CA LYS A 146 13.79 -21.34 10.45
C LYS A 146 13.28 -22.59 9.75
N ARG A 147 12.52 -22.46 8.67
CA ARG A 147 11.80 -23.55 8.00
C ARG A 147 12.34 -23.88 6.60
N MET A 148 13.23 -23.06 6.08
CA MET A 148 13.98 -23.28 4.84
C MET A 148 15.38 -23.82 5.13
#